data_5b98efc1165afbba555136188fdf33d2
#
_entry.id   5b98efc1165afbba555136188fdf33d2
#
_cell.length_a   1.000
_cell.length_b   1.000
_cell.length_c   1.000
_cell.angle_alpha   90.00
_cell.angle_beta   90.00
_cell.angle_gamma   90.00
#
_symmetry.space_group_name_H-M   'P 1'
#
loop_
_entity.id
_entity.type
_entity.pdbx_description
1 polymer ?
#
loop_
_entity_poly.entity_id
_entity_poly.type
_entity_poly.pdbx_seq_one_letter_code
_entity_poly.pdbx_strand_id
1 'polypeptide(L)'
;MTIAQAIASYERVLVSGNSAFDRWYFAKEEDAISDQAKRGFELFSGKANCIACHSVGEKTALFTDNKLHNTGLGFQIAMGKDPETERMLIAPGVYLDVKTKFRKQYTTKQGDIGYYEVTQDPDDRWKYRTSSLRNIALTAPYMHNGSMLDLESVIAYYNQGGFPKNESNFPNETQSPIIKPLGLTDQESDDLIAFLKTLTGDNVEEIISDAFATPVGDTNYDH
;
A
#
# COMPACT_ATOMS: atom_id res chain seq x y z
N MET A 1 10.15 -12.10 -28.98
CA MET A 1 9.85 -11.68 -27.59
C MET A 1 9.19 -10.31 -27.65
N THR A 2 8.05 -10.11 -27.00
CA THR A 2 7.41 -8.79 -26.93
C THR A 2 8.06 -7.97 -25.80
N ILE A 3 7.93 -6.64 -25.86
CA ILE A 3 8.40 -5.74 -24.78
C ILE A 3 7.85 -6.16 -23.42
N ALA A 4 6.54 -6.49 -23.36
CA ALA A 4 5.91 -6.94 -22.12
C ALA A 4 6.54 -8.24 -21.56
N GLN A 5 6.90 -9.19 -22.44
CA GLN A 5 7.59 -10.42 -22.01
C GLN A 5 9.00 -10.15 -21.50
N ALA A 6 9.72 -9.19 -22.09
CA ALA A 6 11.04 -8.80 -21.63
C ALA A 6 10.96 -8.16 -20.23
N ILE A 7 10.05 -7.21 -20.03
CA ILE A 7 9.81 -6.58 -18.74
C ILE A 7 9.43 -7.63 -17.68
N ALA A 8 8.45 -8.49 -17.98
CA ALA A 8 8.03 -9.55 -17.06
C ALA A 8 9.15 -10.55 -16.73
N SER A 9 10.09 -10.78 -17.64
CA SER A 9 11.25 -11.66 -17.38
C SER A 9 12.24 -10.97 -16.43
N TYR A 10 12.47 -9.68 -16.59
CA TYR A 10 13.29 -8.89 -15.69
C TYR A 10 12.67 -8.81 -14.28
N GLU A 11 11.39 -8.48 -14.18
CA GLU A 11 10.69 -8.39 -12.89
C GLU A 11 10.77 -9.70 -12.08
N ARG A 12 10.82 -10.86 -12.72
CA ARG A 12 10.91 -12.16 -12.06
C ARG A 12 12.23 -12.39 -11.31
N VAL A 13 13.28 -11.69 -11.67
CA VAL A 13 14.58 -11.79 -10.97
C VAL A 13 14.73 -10.76 -9.86
N LEU A 14 13.85 -9.76 -9.80
CA LEU A 14 13.80 -8.77 -8.74
C LEU A 14 13.12 -9.37 -7.50
N VAL A 15 13.78 -10.31 -6.85
CA VAL A 15 13.27 -10.98 -5.67
C VAL A 15 13.86 -10.36 -4.41
N SER A 16 13.00 -9.68 -3.64
CA SER A 16 13.36 -9.21 -2.30
C SER A 16 12.89 -10.22 -1.25
N GLY A 17 13.77 -10.61 -0.36
CA GLY A 17 13.49 -11.61 0.68
C GLY A 17 14.45 -11.53 1.85
N ASN A 18 14.48 -12.61 2.65
CA ASN A 18 15.29 -12.74 3.86
C ASN A 18 15.15 -11.55 4.82
N SER A 19 13.94 -10.98 4.88
CA SER A 19 13.62 -9.89 5.81
C SER A 19 13.76 -10.35 7.27
N ALA A 20 13.79 -9.41 8.21
CA ALA A 20 13.76 -9.75 9.63
C ALA A 20 12.55 -10.63 9.99
N PHE A 21 11.38 -10.35 9.40
CA PHE A 21 10.19 -11.21 9.52
C PHE A 21 10.44 -12.63 9.01
N ASP A 22 11.09 -12.80 7.86
CA ASP A 22 11.34 -14.13 7.29
C ASP A 22 12.23 -14.97 8.20
N ARG A 23 13.28 -14.38 8.74
CA ARG A 23 14.17 -15.05 9.70
C ARG A 23 13.43 -15.45 10.97
N TRP A 24 12.62 -14.55 11.52
CA TRP A 24 11.84 -14.88 12.70
C TRP A 24 10.77 -15.95 12.42
N TYR A 25 9.92 -15.72 11.41
CA TYR A 25 8.73 -16.52 11.22
C TYR A 25 9.02 -17.88 10.58
N PHE A 26 9.86 -17.94 9.56
CA PHE A 26 10.16 -19.16 8.81
C PHE A 26 11.44 -19.83 9.31
N ALA A 27 12.51 -19.09 9.57
CA ALA A 27 13.75 -19.67 10.06
C ALA A 27 13.81 -19.85 11.58
N LYS A 28 12.81 -19.36 12.33
CA LYS A 28 12.67 -19.49 13.79
C LYS A 28 13.79 -18.82 14.59
N GLU A 29 14.33 -17.74 14.05
CA GLU A 29 15.30 -16.88 14.74
C GLU A 29 14.55 -15.94 15.68
N GLU A 30 14.44 -16.31 16.97
CA GLU A 30 13.59 -15.62 17.95
C GLU A 30 13.92 -14.14 18.13
N ASP A 31 15.20 -13.77 17.98
CA ASP A 31 15.69 -12.40 18.18
C ASP A 31 15.74 -11.57 16.88
N ALA A 32 15.27 -12.12 15.75
CA ALA A 32 15.31 -11.41 14.46
C ALA A 32 14.37 -10.19 14.40
N ILE A 33 13.33 -10.16 15.22
CA ILE A 33 12.41 -9.02 15.39
C ILE A 33 12.18 -8.70 16.86
N SER A 34 11.85 -7.44 17.15
CA SER A 34 11.53 -6.99 18.51
C SER A 34 10.22 -7.58 19.04
N ASP A 35 10.04 -7.60 20.36
CA ASP A 35 8.76 -7.98 20.97
C ASP A 35 7.61 -7.05 20.55
N GLN A 36 7.90 -5.79 20.29
CA GLN A 36 6.95 -4.84 19.71
C GLN A 36 6.46 -5.32 18.35
N ALA A 37 7.37 -5.73 17.46
CA ALA A 37 7.00 -6.24 16.13
C ALA A 37 6.25 -7.59 16.21
N LYS A 38 6.57 -8.44 17.19
CA LYS A 38 5.82 -9.69 17.44
C LYS A 38 4.37 -9.40 17.81
N ARG A 39 4.13 -8.47 18.74
CA ARG A 39 2.76 -8.00 19.05
C ARG A 39 2.07 -7.40 17.83
N GLY A 40 2.80 -6.64 17.01
CA GLY A 40 2.28 -6.12 15.74
C GLY A 40 1.83 -7.20 14.77
N PHE A 41 2.55 -8.32 14.68
CA PHE A 41 2.13 -9.46 13.87
C PHE A 41 0.88 -10.16 14.44
N GLU A 42 0.77 -10.27 15.77
CA GLU A 42 -0.44 -10.79 16.41
C GLU A 42 -1.66 -9.90 16.10
N LEU A 43 -1.49 -8.58 16.12
CA LEU A 43 -2.53 -7.64 15.70
C LEU A 43 -2.87 -7.78 14.22
N PHE A 44 -1.86 -7.86 13.36
CA PHE A 44 -2.01 -8.05 11.91
C PHE A 44 -2.82 -9.29 11.55
N SER A 45 -2.55 -10.41 12.21
CA SER A 45 -3.23 -11.68 12.00
C SER A 45 -4.55 -11.85 12.77
N GLY A 46 -4.72 -11.08 13.85
CA GLY A 46 -5.86 -11.15 14.77
C GLY A 46 -6.78 -9.93 14.67
N LYS A 47 -6.70 -9.03 15.66
CA LYS A 47 -7.63 -7.91 15.84
C LYS A 47 -7.77 -7.02 14.61
N ALA A 48 -6.66 -6.67 13.95
CA ALA A 48 -6.68 -5.83 12.75
C ALA A 48 -7.09 -6.59 11.48
N ASN A 49 -6.99 -7.92 11.49
CA ASN A 49 -7.38 -8.82 10.40
C ASN A 49 -6.80 -8.46 9.01
N CYS A 50 -5.61 -7.85 8.98
CA CYS A 50 -4.93 -7.47 7.73
C CYS A 50 -4.57 -8.70 6.89
N ILE A 51 -4.34 -9.85 7.56
CA ILE A 51 -4.02 -11.14 6.93
C ILE A 51 -5.12 -11.63 5.97
N ALA A 52 -6.35 -11.15 6.10
CA ALA A 52 -7.46 -11.54 5.23
C ALA A 52 -7.24 -11.13 3.76
N CYS A 53 -6.49 -10.06 3.52
CA CYS A 53 -6.08 -9.62 2.19
C CYS A 53 -4.56 -9.78 1.98
N HIS A 54 -3.77 -9.58 3.03
CA HIS A 54 -2.30 -9.67 2.99
C HIS A 54 -1.84 -11.02 3.57
N SER A 55 -2.12 -12.09 2.84
CA SER A 55 -1.94 -13.46 3.29
C SER A 55 -0.47 -13.85 3.55
N VAL A 56 -0.28 -14.70 4.55
CA VAL A 56 1.00 -15.34 4.89
C VAL A 56 0.89 -16.82 4.54
N GLY A 57 1.76 -17.31 3.68
CA GLY A 57 1.80 -18.72 3.31
C GLY A 57 2.65 -19.56 4.28
N GLU A 58 2.69 -20.87 4.04
CA GLU A 58 3.41 -21.82 4.93
C GLU A 58 4.93 -21.70 4.86
N LYS A 59 5.48 -21.34 3.70
CA LYS A 59 6.93 -21.27 3.43
C LYS A 59 7.42 -19.90 3.03
N THR A 60 6.53 -19.06 2.54
CA THR A 60 6.83 -17.70 2.07
C THR A 60 5.62 -16.81 2.30
N ALA A 61 5.83 -15.51 2.39
CA ALA A 61 4.76 -14.55 2.48
C ALA A 61 5.01 -13.39 1.51
N LEU A 62 4.16 -13.25 0.52
CA LEU A 62 4.12 -12.08 -0.36
C LEU A 62 3.21 -10.99 0.21
N PHE A 63 2.47 -11.29 1.27
CA PHE A 63 1.52 -10.37 1.88
C PHE A 63 0.52 -9.78 0.88
N THR A 64 -0.04 -10.65 0.05
CA THR A 64 -1.11 -10.34 -0.91
C THR A 64 -1.94 -11.59 -1.17
N ASP A 65 -3.23 -11.43 -1.39
CA ASP A 65 -4.12 -12.47 -1.89
C ASP A 65 -4.27 -12.41 -3.43
N ASN A 66 -3.62 -11.43 -4.07
CA ASN A 66 -3.72 -11.13 -5.51
C ASN A 66 -5.15 -10.84 -6.00
N LYS A 67 -6.09 -10.56 -5.09
CA LYS A 67 -7.47 -10.23 -5.43
C LYS A 67 -7.70 -8.73 -5.49
N LEU A 68 -8.91 -8.37 -5.86
CA LEU A 68 -9.37 -7.01 -6.03
C LEU A 68 -10.37 -6.67 -4.91
N HIS A 69 -10.12 -5.57 -4.20
CA HIS A 69 -10.96 -5.14 -3.09
C HIS A 69 -11.29 -3.65 -3.19
N ASN A 70 -12.50 -3.30 -2.81
CA ASN A 70 -12.89 -1.91 -2.58
C ASN A 70 -12.67 -1.55 -1.11
N THR A 71 -11.62 -0.79 -0.82
CA THR A 71 -11.30 -0.31 0.54
C THR A 71 -12.07 0.95 0.93
N GLY A 72 -12.81 1.57 -0.01
CA GLY A 72 -13.51 2.81 0.18
C GLY A 72 -12.79 4.05 -0.34
N LEU A 73 -11.48 3.97 -0.60
CA LEU A 73 -10.68 5.15 -0.97
C LEU A 73 -11.06 5.72 -2.35
N GLY A 74 -11.19 4.87 -3.38
CA GLY A 74 -11.63 5.32 -4.69
C GLY A 74 -13.04 5.91 -4.67
N PHE A 75 -13.94 5.30 -3.91
CA PHE A 75 -15.26 5.87 -3.66
C PHE A 75 -15.18 7.24 -2.97
N GLN A 76 -14.34 7.40 -1.96
CA GLN A 76 -14.11 8.68 -1.27
C GLN A 76 -13.69 9.78 -2.25
N ILE A 77 -12.75 9.46 -3.13
CA ILE A 77 -12.23 10.41 -4.12
C ILE A 77 -13.31 10.82 -5.12
N ALA A 78 -14.10 9.84 -5.58
CA ALA A 78 -15.13 10.07 -6.60
C ALA A 78 -16.39 10.73 -6.04
N MET A 79 -16.86 10.31 -4.87
CA MET A 79 -18.18 10.60 -4.31
C MET A 79 -18.14 11.36 -2.98
N GLY A 80 -16.98 11.45 -2.34
CA GLY A 80 -16.81 12.18 -1.09
C GLY A 80 -16.88 13.69 -1.27
N LYS A 81 -17.11 14.39 -0.16
CA LYS A 81 -16.99 15.85 -0.11
C LYS A 81 -15.52 16.24 -0.24
N ASP A 82 -15.26 17.30 -0.97
CA ASP A 82 -13.90 17.85 -1.04
C ASP A 82 -13.45 18.31 0.35
N PRO A 83 -12.27 17.90 0.84
CA PRO A 83 -11.72 18.47 2.05
C PRO A 83 -11.48 19.97 1.90
N GLU A 84 -11.54 20.74 2.98
CA GLU A 84 -11.27 22.19 2.93
C GLU A 84 -9.82 22.49 2.52
N THR A 85 -8.90 21.62 2.94
CA THR A 85 -7.47 21.71 2.64
C THR A 85 -6.95 20.37 2.16
N GLU A 86 -5.95 20.40 1.29
CA GLU A 86 -5.22 19.23 0.82
C GLU A 86 -3.73 19.44 1.08
N ARG A 87 -3.07 18.42 1.65
CA ARG A 87 -1.64 18.45 1.90
C ARG A 87 -0.88 18.14 0.62
N MET A 88 -0.08 19.09 0.15
CA MET A 88 0.68 18.96 -1.08
C MET A 88 2.18 18.95 -0.81
N LEU A 89 2.90 18.07 -1.48
CA LEU A 89 4.36 18.07 -1.52
C LEU A 89 4.81 19.19 -2.48
N ILE A 90 5.47 20.23 -1.96
CA ILE A 90 5.94 21.37 -2.74
C ILE A 90 7.47 21.32 -3.03
N ALA A 91 8.21 20.57 -2.24
CA ALA A 91 9.62 20.25 -2.42
C ALA A 91 9.95 18.96 -1.66
N PRO A 92 11.06 18.27 -1.93
CA PRO A 92 11.45 17.07 -1.22
C PRO A 92 11.39 17.26 0.30
N GLY A 93 10.48 16.52 0.99
CA GLY A 93 10.25 16.60 2.44
C GLY A 93 9.49 17.85 2.92
N VAL A 94 9.04 18.75 2.03
CA VAL A 94 8.30 19.98 2.41
C VAL A 94 6.86 19.88 1.94
N TYR A 95 5.94 19.91 2.89
CA TYR A 95 4.50 19.81 2.65
C TYR A 95 3.80 21.13 3.01
N LEU A 96 2.75 21.47 2.26
CA LEU A 96 1.92 22.65 2.50
C LEU A 96 0.44 22.24 2.42
N ASP A 97 -0.36 22.70 3.40
CA ASP A 97 -1.81 22.54 3.36
C ASP A 97 -2.42 23.65 2.52
N VAL A 98 -2.91 23.30 1.34
CA VAL A 98 -3.49 24.24 0.35
C VAL A 98 -5.01 24.10 0.39
N LYS A 99 -5.72 25.24 0.45
CA LYS A 99 -7.19 25.22 0.37
C LYS A 99 -7.63 24.73 -1.01
N THR A 100 -8.47 23.69 -1.04
CA THR A 100 -8.94 23.03 -2.28
C THR A 100 -9.65 23.98 -3.25
N LYS A 101 -10.24 25.07 -2.73
CA LYS A 101 -10.82 26.12 -3.58
C LYS A 101 -9.86 26.75 -4.57
N PHE A 102 -8.55 26.76 -4.28
CA PHE A 102 -7.53 27.30 -5.19
C PHE A 102 -7.10 26.31 -6.27
N ARG A 103 -7.35 24.99 -6.07
CA ARG A 103 -7.03 23.94 -7.03
C ARG A 103 -8.11 23.76 -8.10
N LYS A 104 -9.36 24.07 -7.78
CA LYS A 104 -10.53 23.83 -8.67
C LYS A 104 -10.44 24.46 -10.07
N GLN A 105 -9.49 25.32 -10.31
CA GLN A 105 -9.33 25.97 -11.62
C GLN A 105 -8.71 25.08 -12.70
N TYR A 106 -8.09 23.94 -12.36
CA TYR A 106 -7.23 23.19 -13.29
C TYR A 106 -7.46 21.68 -13.38
N THR A 107 -8.31 21.07 -12.56
CA THR A 107 -8.56 19.63 -12.62
C THR A 107 -10.04 19.30 -12.55
N THR A 108 -10.57 18.79 -13.66
CA THR A 108 -11.79 17.95 -13.59
C THR A 108 -11.44 16.72 -12.78
N LYS A 109 -12.20 16.43 -11.72
CA LYS A 109 -12.11 15.12 -11.01
C LYS A 109 -12.47 14.04 -12.03
N GLN A 110 -11.46 13.51 -12.70
CA GLN A 110 -11.60 12.25 -13.41
C GLN A 110 -11.33 11.19 -12.33
N GLY A 111 -12.39 10.71 -11.71
CA GLY A 111 -12.29 9.69 -10.69
C GLY A 111 -11.85 8.38 -11.34
N ASP A 112 -10.71 7.87 -10.91
CA ASP A 112 -10.37 6.47 -11.14
C ASP A 112 -11.45 5.61 -10.51
N ILE A 113 -12.15 4.82 -11.34
CA ILE A 113 -13.23 3.93 -10.92
C ILE A 113 -12.77 2.49 -10.77
N GLY A 114 -11.45 2.27 -10.77
CA GLY A 114 -10.81 0.99 -10.49
C GLY A 114 -11.06 -0.06 -11.57
N TYR A 115 -11.19 -1.30 -11.18
CA TYR A 115 -11.31 -2.44 -12.10
C TYR A 115 -12.54 -2.38 -13.01
N TYR A 116 -13.56 -1.60 -12.64
CA TYR A 116 -14.70 -1.31 -13.51
C TYR A 116 -14.30 -0.76 -14.88
N GLU A 117 -13.19 -0.01 -14.98
CA GLU A 117 -12.71 0.51 -16.28
C GLU A 117 -12.43 -0.59 -17.29
N VAL A 118 -12.07 -1.78 -16.80
CA VAL A 118 -11.76 -2.96 -17.62
C VAL A 118 -12.98 -3.82 -17.85
N THR A 119 -13.75 -4.10 -16.79
CA THR A 119 -14.84 -5.08 -16.83
C THR A 119 -16.18 -4.50 -17.25
N GLN A 120 -16.41 -3.21 -17.01
CA GLN A 120 -17.72 -2.54 -17.12
C GLN A 120 -18.81 -3.16 -16.20
N ASP A 121 -18.39 -4.00 -15.23
CA ASP A 121 -19.28 -4.57 -14.22
C ASP A 121 -19.43 -3.57 -13.05
N PRO A 122 -20.64 -3.12 -12.72
CA PRO A 122 -20.87 -2.19 -11.60
C PRO A 122 -20.33 -2.68 -10.27
N ASP A 123 -20.28 -3.99 -10.05
CA ASP A 123 -19.73 -4.58 -8.82
C ASP A 123 -18.22 -4.40 -8.69
N ASP A 124 -17.52 -4.12 -9.79
CA ASP A 124 -16.08 -3.91 -9.81
C ASP A 124 -15.65 -2.44 -9.62
N ARG A 125 -16.59 -1.55 -9.37
CA ARG A 125 -16.29 -0.14 -9.10
C ARG A 125 -15.43 -0.01 -7.84
N TRP A 126 -14.37 0.81 -7.97
CA TRP A 126 -13.42 1.15 -6.90
C TRP A 126 -12.72 -0.05 -6.28
N LYS A 127 -12.68 -1.19 -6.99
CA LYS A 127 -11.84 -2.32 -6.63
C LYS A 127 -10.43 -2.15 -7.20
N TYR A 128 -9.44 -2.31 -6.33
CA TYR A 128 -8.01 -2.27 -6.66
C TYR A 128 -7.35 -3.53 -6.15
N ARG A 129 -6.24 -3.92 -6.83
CA ARG A 129 -5.49 -5.11 -6.45
C ARG A 129 -4.82 -4.93 -5.10
N THR A 130 -4.86 -5.96 -4.26
CA THR A 130 -4.06 -6.03 -3.04
C THR A 130 -2.58 -6.06 -3.42
N SER A 131 -1.85 -5.00 -3.08
CA SER A 131 -0.41 -4.93 -3.28
C SER A 131 0.32 -5.79 -2.26
N SER A 132 1.52 -6.30 -2.62
CA SER A 132 2.44 -6.87 -1.65
C SER A 132 2.83 -5.84 -0.59
N LEU A 133 3.01 -6.28 0.67
CA LEU A 133 3.58 -5.43 1.71
C LEU A 133 5.11 -5.60 1.85
N ARG A 134 5.75 -6.36 0.96
CA ARG A 134 7.21 -6.43 0.94
C ARG A 134 7.80 -5.05 0.69
N ASN A 135 8.81 -4.70 1.48
CA ASN A 135 9.50 -3.41 1.42
C ASN A 135 8.58 -2.21 1.69
N ILE A 136 7.43 -2.42 2.32
CA ILE A 136 6.41 -1.36 2.51
C ILE A 136 6.98 -0.12 3.21
N ALA A 137 7.96 -0.26 4.09
CA ALA A 137 8.61 0.87 4.77
C ALA A 137 9.36 1.82 3.82
N LEU A 138 9.66 1.39 2.58
CA LEU A 138 10.44 2.14 1.60
C LEU A 138 9.61 2.66 0.43
N THR A 139 8.33 2.29 0.33
CA THR A 139 7.51 2.51 -0.87
C THR A 139 6.45 3.60 -0.70
N ALA A 140 6.65 4.52 0.24
CA ALA A 140 5.81 5.73 0.32
C ALA A 140 5.90 6.55 -0.98
N PRO A 141 4.82 7.26 -1.40
CA PRO A 141 3.52 7.38 -0.74
C PRO A 141 2.62 6.15 -0.99
N TYR A 142 1.66 5.94 -0.09
CA TYR A 142 0.81 4.75 -0.06
C TYR A 142 -0.54 4.96 -0.73
N MET A 143 -1.27 3.84 -0.89
CA MET A 143 -2.52 3.66 -1.63
C MET A 143 -2.32 3.77 -3.15
N HIS A 144 -3.34 3.36 -3.93
CA HIS A 144 -3.26 3.36 -5.40
C HIS A 144 -3.01 4.76 -6.01
N ASN A 145 -3.37 5.81 -5.28
CA ASN A 145 -3.25 7.21 -5.71
C ASN A 145 -2.16 8.00 -4.97
N GLY A 146 -1.38 7.35 -4.09
CA GLY A 146 -0.34 8.02 -3.32
C GLY A 146 -0.82 9.04 -2.29
N SER A 147 -2.09 8.97 -1.85
CA SER A 147 -2.68 9.99 -0.98
C SER A 147 -2.20 9.94 0.48
N MET A 148 -1.57 8.85 0.90
CA MET A 148 -1.08 8.67 2.27
C MET A 148 0.45 8.64 2.26
N LEU A 149 1.06 9.50 3.07
CA LEU A 149 2.50 9.78 3.00
C LEU A 149 3.32 8.91 3.94
N ASP A 150 2.68 8.30 4.94
CA ASP A 150 3.30 7.51 5.99
C ASP A 150 2.41 6.32 6.39
N LEU A 151 2.99 5.35 7.08
CA LEU A 151 2.28 4.16 7.57
C LEU A 151 1.27 4.51 8.66
N GLU A 152 1.54 5.54 9.43
CA GLU A 152 0.66 6.06 10.47
C GLU A 152 -0.70 6.45 9.87
N SER A 153 -0.68 7.19 8.76
CA SER A 153 -1.89 7.57 8.02
C SER A 153 -2.64 6.36 7.45
N VAL A 154 -1.92 5.35 6.95
CA VAL A 154 -2.51 4.11 6.46
C VAL A 154 -3.22 3.35 7.59
N ILE A 155 -2.56 3.18 8.73
CA ILE A 155 -3.15 2.50 9.89
C ILE A 155 -4.34 3.27 10.43
N ALA A 156 -4.25 4.60 10.54
CA ALA A 156 -5.36 5.45 10.96
C ALA A 156 -6.58 5.30 10.04
N TYR A 157 -6.35 5.25 8.72
CA TYR A 157 -7.40 5.02 7.73
C TYR A 157 -8.14 3.70 7.96
N TYR A 158 -7.41 2.60 8.12
CA TYR A 158 -8.03 1.30 8.39
C TYR A 158 -8.62 1.21 9.81
N ASN A 159 -8.02 1.88 10.80
CA ASN A 159 -8.51 1.88 12.18
C ASN A 159 -9.91 2.51 12.28
N GLN A 160 -10.20 3.55 11.49
CA GLN A 160 -11.54 4.15 11.42
C GLN A 160 -12.54 3.36 10.55
N GLY A 161 -12.10 2.30 9.85
CA GLY A 161 -12.94 1.48 8.97
C GLY A 161 -13.02 1.97 7.53
N GLY A 162 -11.96 2.59 7.05
CA GLY A 162 -11.92 3.17 5.71
C GLY A 162 -12.63 4.52 5.65
N PHE A 163 -13.37 4.75 4.58
CA PHE A 163 -14.10 6.00 4.41
C PHE A 163 -15.36 6.10 5.30
N PRO A 164 -15.53 7.17 6.09
CA PRO A 164 -16.69 7.33 6.95
C PRO A 164 -17.99 7.42 6.15
N LYS A 165 -18.98 6.61 6.52
CA LYS A 165 -20.27 6.49 5.80
C LYS A 165 -21.07 7.80 5.72
N ASN A 166 -20.82 8.75 6.63
CA ASN A 166 -21.52 10.03 6.70
C ASN A 166 -20.87 11.16 5.87
N GLU A 167 -19.74 10.90 5.24
CA GLU A 167 -19.03 11.88 4.40
C GLU A 167 -19.41 11.81 2.93
N SER A 168 -20.32 10.92 2.55
CA SER A 168 -20.93 10.86 1.22
C SER A 168 -22.44 10.92 1.30
N ASN A 169 -23.07 11.47 0.25
CA ASN A 169 -24.52 11.44 0.10
C ASN A 169 -25.03 10.10 -0.47
N PHE A 170 -24.10 9.19 -0.84
CA PHE A 170 -24.41 7.91 -1.46
C PHE A 170 -23.77 6.77 -0.68
N PRO A 171 -24.41 5.60 -0.60
CA PRO A 171 -23.81 4.42 0.00
C PRO A 171 -22.69 3.85 -0.90
N ASN A 172 -21.62 3.36 -0.28
CA ASN A 172 -20.62 2.55 -0.98
C ASN A 172 -21.02 1.07 -0.88
N GLU A 173 -21.88 0.62 -1.78
CA GLU A 173 -22.45 -0.74 -1.74
C GLU A 173 -21.44 -1.83 -2.04
N THR A 174 -20.38 -1.50 -2.80
CA THR A 174 -19.32 -2.45 -3.20
C THR A 174 -18.13 -2.49 -2.25
N GLN A 175 -18.16 -1.73 -1.15
CA GLN A 175 -17.08 -1.76 -0.16
C GLN A 175 -16.93 -3.16 0.43
N SER A 176 -15.68 -3.63 0.52
CA SER A 176 -15.36 -4.91 1.12
C SER A 176 -15.89 -5.00 2.57
N PRO A 177 -16.66 -6.05 2.92
CA PRO A 177 -17.29 -6.17 4.23
C PRO A 177 -16.28 -6.35 5.38
N ILE A 178 -15.04 -6.68 5.08
CA ILE A 178 -13.95 -6.77 6.07
C ILE A 178 -13.41 -5.39 6.47
N ILE A 179 -13.68 -4.35 5.69
CA ILE A 179 -13.27 -2.98 6.02
C ILE A 179 -14.27 -2.40 7.02
N LYS A 180 -13.88 -2.38 8.26
CA LYS A 180 -14.66 -1.91 9.42
C LYS A 180 -13.73 -1.33 10.48
N PRO A 181 -14.22 -0.47 11.39
CA PRO A 181 -13.40 0.06 12.48
C PRO A 181 -12.70 -1.06 13.27
N LEU A 182 -11.38 -0.92 13.47
CA LEU A 182 -10.57 -1.93 14.13
C LEU A 182 -10.50 -1.73 15.64
N GLY A 183 -10.65 -0.48 16.11
CA GLY A 183 -10.57 -0.12 17.53
C GLY A 183 -9.17 -0.33 18.10
N LEU A 184 -8.13 -0.05 17.31
CA LEU A 184 -6.74 -0.07 17.76
C LEU A 184 -6.47 1.15 18.64
N THR A 185 -5.72 0.95 19.73
CA THR A 185 -5.11 2.01 20.51
C THR A 185 -3.89 2.57 19.77
N ASP A 186 -3.35 3.72 20.23
CA ASP A 186 -2.12 4.29 19.67
C ASP A 186 -0.96 3.31 19.80
N GLN A 187 -0.80 2.65 20.95
CA GLN A 187 0.23 1.63 21.14
C GLN A 187 0.09 0.43 20.20
N GLU A 188 -1.13 -0.05 19.98
CA GLU A 188 -1.38 -1.14 19.03
C GLU A 188 -1.09 -0.72 17.58
N SER A 189 -1.35 0.54 17.24
CA SER A 189 -0.99 1.12 15.94
C SER A 189 0.53 1.18 15.76
N ASP A 190 1.27 1.61 16.78
CA ASP A 190 2.74 1.63 16.78
C ASP A 190 3.33 0.22 16.69
N ASP A 191 2.76 -0.76 17.40
CA ASP A 191 3.17 -2.17 17.33
C ASP A 191 2.98 -2.72 15.91
N LEU A 192 1.84 -2.42 15.28
CA LEU A 192 1.55 -2.83 13.91
C LEU A 192 2.52 -2.20 12.90
N ILE A 193 2.85 -0.92 13.05
CA ILE A 193 3.86 -0.23 12.24
C ILE A 193 5.25 -0.84 12.42
N ALA A 194 5.62 -1.17 13.67
CA ALA A 194 6.88 -1.85 13.95
C ALA A 194 6.97 -3.20 13.23
N PHE A 195 5.88 -3.96 13.19
CA PHE A 195 5.81 -5.19 12.40
C PHE A 195 5.99 -4.91 10.89
N LEU A 196 5.25 -3.97 10.31
CA LEU A 196 5.34 -3.66 8.88
C LEU A 196 6.77 -3.28 8.45
N LYS A 197 7.53 -2.61 9.30
CA LYS A 197 8.93 -2.25 9.05
C LYS A 197 9.86 -3.48 8.96
N THR A 198 9.48 -4.63 9.56
CA THR A 198 10.28 -5.88 9.48
C THR A 198 10.16 -6.59 8.13
N LEU A 199 9.30 -6.12 7.22
CA LEU A 199 9.05 -6.74 5.92
C LEU A 199 10.02 -6.29 4.83
N THR A 200 11.00 -5.46 5.17
CA THR A 200 12.06 -5.01 4.25
C THR A 200 13.09 -6.14 4.07
N GLY A 201 13.32 -6.51 2.82
CA GLY A 201 14.33 -7.52 2.47
C GLY A 201 15.74 -7.01 2.70
N ASP A 202 16.67 -7.91 3.03
CA ASP A 202 18.06 -7.56 3.30
C ASP A 202 18.86 -7.20 2.04
N ASN A 203 18.38 -7.62 0.87
CA ASN A 203 19.01 -7.37 -0.43
C ASN A 203 18.42 -6.18 -1.20
N VAL A 204 17.59 -5.35 -0.58
CA VAL A 204 16.89 -4.28 -1.28
C VAL A 204 17.83 -3.20 -1.81
N GLU A 205 18.92 -2.90 -1.08
CA GLU A 205 19.94 -1.94 -1.54
C GLU A 205 20.69 -2.44 -2.77
N GLU A 206 20.98 -3.74 -2.84
CA GLU A 206 21.61 -4.37 -4.00
C GLU A 206 20.70 -4.28 -5.23
N ILE A 207 19.41 -4.58 -5.07
CA ILE A 207 18.40 -4.48 -6.15
C ILE A 207 18.29 -3.04 -6.67
N ILE A 208 18.28 -2.05 -5.77
CA ILE A 208 18.22 -0.63 -6.15
C ILE A 208 19.52 -0.22 -6.87
N SER A 209 20.67 -0.63 -6.33
CA SER A 209 21.96 -0.33 -6.93
C SER A 209 22.09 -0.90 -8.35
N ASP A 210 21.64 -2.14 -8.57
CA ASP A 210 21.65 -2.78 -9.88
C ASP A 210 20.75 -2.05 -10.88
N ALA A 211 19.58 -1.60 -10.43
CA ALA A 211 18.64 -0.85 -11.29
C ALA A 211 19.21 0.49 -11.79
N PHE A 212 20.16 1.08 -11.09
CA PHE A 212 20.83 2.34 -11.44
C PHE A 212 22.27 2.17 -11.94
N ALA A 213 22.80 0.95 -11.97
CA ALA A 213 24.20 0.68 -12.32
C ALA A 213 24.52 0.93 -13.81
N THR A 214 23.52 0.83 -14.67
CA THR A 214 23.68 1.09 -16.12
C THR A 214 22.97 2.38 -16.50
N PRO A 215 23.69 3.46 -16.82
CA PRO A 215 23.06 4.67 -17.34
C PRO A 215 22.30 4.37 -18.61
N VAL A 216 21.05 4.82 -18.70
CA VAL A 216 20.27 4.75 -19.93
C VAL A 216 21.01 5.56 -21.00
N GLY A 217 21.44 4.87 -22.08
CA GLY A 217 22.20 5.53 -23.17
C GLY A 217 23.71 5.50 -23.02
N ASP A 218 24.27 4.55 -22.27
CA ASP A 218 25.71 4.31 -22.29
C ASP A 218 26.14 3.79 -23.67
N THR A 219 26.72 4.70 -24.46
CA THR A 219 27.18 4.45 -25.85
C THR A 219 28.32 3.43 -25.94
N ASN A 220 28.87 2.94 -24.81
CA ASN A 220 29.93 1.94 -24.80
C ASN A 220 29.41 0.50 -25.03
N TYR A 221 28.09 0.29 -25.06
CA TYR A 221 27.46 -1.01 -25.36
C TYR A 221 26.92 -1.17 -26.79
N ASP A 222 27.07 -0.15 -27.64
CA ASP A 222 26.62 -0.16 -29.04
C ASP A 222 27.71 -0.68 -30.02
N HIS A 223 28.50 -1.70 -29.63
CA HIS A 223 29.48 -2.34 -30.49
C HIS A 223 29.26 -3.83 -30.65
#